data_79dc9b85aeb0b3d8ee7c608940b03fc7
#
_entry.id   79dc9b85aeb0b3d8ee7c608940b03fc7
#
_cell.length_a   1.000
_cell.length_b   1.000
_cell.length_c   1.000
_cell.angle_alpha   90.00
_cell.angle_beta   90.00
_cell.angle_gamma   90.00
#
_symmetry.space_group_name_H-M   'P 1'
#
loop_
_entity.id
_entity.type
_entity.pdbx_description
1 polymer ?
#
loop_
_entity_poly.entity_id
_entity_poly.type
_entity_poly.pdbx_seq_one_letter_code
_entity_poly.pdbx_strand_id
1 'polypeptide(L)'
;MLTALPALDPARLFAGIDFASSPTVLVAVSGGGDSIALLSLLARHLPPSRLAAVTIDHALRPGSAVEAEDVGRFCRDLGIRHSISTWEGQKPAAGLSAAARDARYRLLSKAAHELGATMLFAGHTQDDQAETVTMRSARGEGRGLAGMSPATLLDGRLWLMRPLLGVRREALRDHLRMSGIGWTDDPTNEDTSYERVRVRRRLADPAAFADAIRIAGQAAQERERLGEAAASLIATAVSPLPGLIRIEANALLTAERGAAVYALRLLLATAGGTGQLPDETRVAALVERLREPALRASLSRTTLERRKGGIYLRREARGLPEPHVAVDGEIWDGRYRLGNIEGTIVAPLGTSHAAGAARAVADAPPALARAAAATWPALFRSDECLGRIDGQADVKLPPPLTPPHKGEGGADVSESPSHLWGGVRGGGINIGEGDGTAEDSERPPASVIGLPRIPPSPGRPVAVPVAAPFARILPSFDLAPARALSRMIGGELPPPSPYAGHSAPRP
;
A
#
# COMPACT_ATOMS: atom_id res chain seq x y z
N MET A 1 -32.92 7.72 38.00
CA MET A 1 -33.46 7.56 36.62
C MET A 1 -32.29 7.41 35.68
N LEU A 2 -31.99 6.18 35.23
CA LEU A 2 -31.05 5.95 34.15
C LEU A 2 -31.72 6.46 32.87
N THR A 3 -31.29 7.61 32.37
CA THR A 3 -31.67 8.09 31.03
C THR A 3 -31.21 7.03 30.03
N ALA A 4 -32.17 6.32 29.40
CA ALA A 4 -31.88 5.39 28.34
C ALA A 4 -31.02 6.13 27.29
N LEU A 5 -29.81 5.58 27.02
CA LEU A 5 -28.97 6.10 25.94
C LEU A 5 -29.78 6.08 24.64
N PRO A 6 -29.75 7.16 23.83
CA PRO A 6 -30.49 7.18 22.58
C PRO A 6 -30.04 6.00 21.71
N ALA A 7 -31.03 5.27 21.18
CA ALA A 7 -30.77 4.16 20.28
C ALA A 7 -29.89 4.63 19.12
N LEU A 8 -28.87 3.85 18.77
CA LEU A 8 -28.01 4.17 17.62
C LEU A 8 -28.87 4.21 16.34
N ASP A 9 -28.91 5.36 15.70
CA ASP A 9 -29.64 5.58 14.45
C ASP A 9 -28.74 5.29 13.24
N PRO A 10 -29.00 4.21 12.49
CA PRO A 10 -28.22 3.89 11.29
C PRO A 10 -28.21 5.01 10.25
N ALA A 11 -29.31 5.75 10.10
CA ALA A 11 -29.37 6.85 9.13
C ALA A 11 -28.36 7.96 9.45
N ARG A 12 -28.17 8.28 10.73
CA ARG A 12 -27.16 9.25 11.17
C ARG A 12 -25.75 8.71 11.08
N LEU A 13 -25.53 7.43 11.46
CA LEU A 13 -24.19 6.79 11.42
C LEU A 13 -23.63 6.69 10.01
N PHE A 14 -24.47 6.51 9.02
CA PHE A 14 -24.08 6.30 7.64
C PHE A 14 -24.38 7.50 6.71
N ALA A 15 -24.88 8.61 7.24
CA ALA A 15 -25.33 9.77 6.46
C ALA A 15 -24.27 10.36 5.51
N GLY A 16 -22.98 10.22 5.84
CA GLY A 16 -21.89 10.72 5.02
C GLY A 16 -21.35 9.70 4.00
N ILE A 17 -21.98 8.54 3.82
CA ILE A 17 -21.45 7.46 2.98
C ILE A 17 -22.28 7.31 1.71
N ASP A 18 -21.63 7.44 0.54
CA ASP A 18 -22.24 7.18 -0.76
C ASP A 18 -22.22 5.68 -1.08
N PHE A 19 -23.28 4.99 -0.70
CA PHE A 19 -23.47 3.57 -1.00
C PHE A 19 -23.75 3.26 -2.47
N ALA A 20 -24.09 4.26 -3.29
CA ALA A 20 -24.37 4.04 -4.70
C ALA A 20 -23.11 3.66 -5.49
N SER A 21 -21.94 4.05 -5.00
CA SER A 21 -20.64 3.75 -5.62
C SER A 21 -20.23 2.28 -5.51
N SER A 22 -20.94 1.42 -4.73
CA SER A 22 -20.67 -0.02 -4.62
C SER A 22 -21.96 -0.85 -4.75
N PRO A 23 -22.09 -1.72 -5.74
CA PRO A 23 -23.26 -2.59 -5.86
C PRO A 23 -23.39 -3.58 -4.71
N THR A 24 -22.26 -4.06 -4.18
CA THR A 24 -22.16 -4.92 -3.00
C THR A 24 -21.32 -4.23 -1.93
N VAL A 25 -21.81 -4.21 -0.71
CA VAL A 25 -21.12 -3.71 0.49
C VAL A 25 -20.61 -4.91 1.27
N LEU A 26 -19.29 -5.02 1.40
CA LEU A 26 -18.66 -6.11 2.15
C LEU A 26 -18.43 -5.67 3.60
N VAL A 27 -18.74 -6.55 4.55
CA VAL A 27 -18.57 -6.32 6.00
C VAL A 27 -17.60 -7.33 6.56
N ALA A 28 -16.50 -6.87 7.17
CA ALA A 28 -15.59 -7.75 7.91
C ALA A 28 -16.15 -8.04 9.29
N VAL A 29 -16.53 -9.29 9.55
CA VAL A 29 -17.18 -9.72 10.80
C VAL A 29 -16.31 -10.77 11.49
N SER A 30 -15.86 -10.46 12.71
CA SER A 30 -15.01 -11.36 13.51
C SER A 30 -15.78 -12.15 14.59
N GLY A 31 -17.09 -11.92 14.74
CA GLY A 31 -17.89 -12.46 15.83
C GLY A 31 -17.88 -11.61 17.10
N GLY A 32 -16.91 -10.70 17.24
CA GLY A 32 -16.88 -9.76 18.37
C GLY A 32 -17.97 -8.69 18.30
N GLY A 33 -18.36 -8.14 19.47
CA GLY A 33 -19.51 -7.23 19.62
C GLY A 33 -19.50 -6.06 18.65
N ASP A 34 -18.34 -5.42 18.44
CA ASP A 34 -18.23 -4.25 17.56
C ASP A 34 -18.55 -4.59 16.08
N SER A 35 -18.09 -5.75 15.59
CA SER A 35 -18.35 -6.20 14.22
C SER A 35 -19.77 -6.73 14.00
N ILE A 36 -20.33 -7.40 14.99
CA ILE A 36 -21.73 -7.85 14.99
C ILE A 36 -22.69 -6.65 15.04
N ALA A 37 -22.40 -5.66 15.88
CA ALA A 37 -23.18 -4.41 15.93
C ALA A 37 -23.14 -3.65 14.59
N LEU A 38 -21.96 -3.55 13.96
CA LEU A 38 -21.83 -2.94 12.65
C LEU A 38 -22.70 -3.65 11.61
N LEU A 39 -22.65 -4.98 11.54
CA LEU A 39 -23.46 -5.76 10.61
C LEU A 39 -24.95 -5.58 10.87
N SER A 40 -25.39 -5.63 12.13
CA SER A 40 -26.79 -5.39 12.54
C SER A 40 -27.27 -4.01 12.12
N LEU A 41 -26.47 -2.96 12.33
CA LEU A 41 -26.78 -1.59 11.95
C LEU A 41 -26.87 -1.41 10.42
N LEU A 42 -25.94 -2.03 9.67
CA LEU A 42 -25.97 -2.01 8.20
C LEU A 42 -27.18 -2.76 7.64
N ALA A 43 -27.57 -3.91 8.24
CA ALA A 43 -28.76 -4.68 7.85
C ALA A 43 -30.07 -3.91 8.07
N ARG A 44 -30.09 -2.95 9.00
CA ARG A 44 -31.22 -2.03 9.20
C ARG A 44 -31.22 -0.84 8.22
N HIS A 45 -30.09 -0.56 7.57
CA HIS A 45 -29.90 0.59 6.66
C HIS A 45 -29.98 0.18 5.18
N LEU A 46 -29.50 -1.01 4.83
CA LEU A 46 -29.45 -1.50 3.46
C LEU A 46 -30.21 -2.84 3.35
N PRO A 47 -30.80 -3.14 2.18
CA PRO A 47 -31.41 -4.43 1.95
C PRO A 47 -30.36 -5.55 2.00
N PRO A 48 -30.69 -6.75 2.51
CA PRO A 48 -29.75 -7.88 2.63
C PRO A 48 -29.06 -8.26 1.31
N SER A 49 -29.73 -8.08 0.17
CA SER A 49 -29.19 -8.35 -1.17
C SER A 49 -27.98 -7.49 -1.53
N ARG A 50 -27.82 -6.34 -0.89
CA ARG A 50 -26.67 -5.44 -1.07
C ARG A 50 -25.52 -5.69 -0.10
N LEU A 51 -25.74 -6.58 0.90
CA LEU A 51 -24.76 -6.90 1.93
C LEU A 51 -24.10 -8.25 1.67
N ALA A 52 -22.81 -8.32 1.93
CA ALA A 52 -22.08 -9.57 2.09
C ALA A 52 -21.17 -9.47 3.31
N ALA A 53 -21.04 -10.54 4.06
CA ALA A 53 -20.16 -10.61 5.21
C ALA A 53 -19.00 -11.56 4.95
N VAL A 54 -17.83 -11.24 5.49
CA VAL A 54 -16.66 -12.12 5.45
C VAL A 54 -16.03 -12.23 6.82
N THR A 55 -15.74 -13.45 7.24
CA THR A 55 -14.96 -13.74 8.45
C THR A 55 -13.57 -14.23 8.04
N ILE A 56 -12.53 -13.62 8.62
CA ILE A 56 -11.16 -14.09 8.45
C ILE A 56 -10.82 -14.99 9.63
N ASP A 57 -10.68 -16.28 9.34
CA ASP A 57 -10.14 -17.23 10.30
C ASP A 57 -8.61 -17.28 10.19
N HIS A 58 -7.94 -16.78 11.22
CA HIS A 58 -6.47 -16.81 11.27
C HIS A 58 -5.91 -18.19 11.59
N ALA A 59 -6.74 -19.15 12.00
CA ALA A 59 -6.35 -20.51 12.41
C ALA A 59 -5.20 -20.51 13.44
N LEU A 60 -5.26 -19.59 14.41
CA LEU A 60 -4.24 -19.41 15.45
C LEU A 60 -4.60 -20.10 16.78
N ARG A 61 -5.88 -20.47 16.96
CA ARG A 61 -6.37 -21.14 18.19
C ARG A 61 -7.45 -22.16 17.88
N PRO A 62 -7.56 -23.21 18.70
CA PRO A 62 -8.72 -24.10 18.64
C PRO A 62 -10.01 -23.31 18.84
N GLY A 63 -11.05 -23.64 18.08
CA GLY A 63 -12.38 -23.01 18.22
C GLY A 63 -12.61 -21.79 17.31
N SER A 64 -11.59 -21.20 16.66
CA SER A 64 -11.78 -20.07 15.75
C SER A 64 -12.71 -20.39 14.57
N ALA A 65 -12.68 -21.63 14.09
CA ALA A 65 -13.59 -22.09 13.04
C ALA A 65 -15.05 -22.11 13.50
N VAL A 66 -15.31 -22.56 14.72
CA VAL A 66 -16.67 -22.59 15.31
C VAL A 66 -17.23 -21.17 15.46
N GLU A 67 -16.41 -20.24 15.94
CA GLU A 67 -16.81 -18.82 16.03
C GLU A 67 -17.14 -18.22 14.64
N ALA A 68 -16.39 -18.60 13.62
CA ALA A 68 -16.67 -18.17 12.25
C ALA A 68 -18.00 -18.76 11.72
N GLU A 69 -18.33 -20.01 12.10
CA GLU A 69 -19.62 -20.63 11.79
C GLU A 69 -20.79 -19.97 12.53
N ASP A 70 -20.58 -19.51 13.76
CA ASP A 70 -21.58 -18.77 14.54
C ASP A 70 -21.94 -17.45 13.86
N VAL A 71 -20.94 -16.73 13.34
CA VAL A 71 -21.18 -15.57 12.48
C VAL A 71 -21.98 -15.95 11.24
N GLY A 72 -21.68 -17.11 10.64
CA GLY A 72 -22.43 -17.63 9.49
C GLY A 72 -23.90 -17.89 9.81
N ARG A 73 -24.22 -18.39 11.03
CA ARG A 73 -25.62 -18.55 11.48
C ARG A 73 -26.31 -17.19 11.58
N PHE A 74 -25.70 -16.24 12.26
CA PHE A 74 -26.23 -14.88 12.39
C PHE A 74 -26.47 -14.20 11.03
N CYS A 75 -25.56 -14.37 10.08
CA CYS A 75 -25.74 -13.85 8.72
C CYS A 75 -26.92 -14.49 7.98
N ARG A 76 -27.12 -15.82 8.13
CA ARG A 76 -28.28 -16.53 7.57
C ARG A 76 -29.59 -16.01 8.12
N ASP A 77 -29.67 -15.76 9.42
CA ASP A 77 -30.88 -15.21 10.08
C ASP A 77 -31.24 -13.83 9.53
N LEU A 78 -30.23 -13.05 9.12
CA LEU A 78 -30.41 -11.74 8.47
C LEU A 78 -30.61 -11.83 6.94
N GLY A 79 -30.55 -13.02 6.32
CA GLY A 79 -30.60 -13.19 4.88
C GLY A 79 -29.36 -12.63 4.14
N ILE A 80 -28.23 -12.51 4.83
CA ILE A 80 -26.98 -11.95 4.30
C ILE A 80 -26.04 -13.07 3.90
N ARG A 81 -25.46 -12.94 2.69
CA ARG A 81 -24.43 -13.88 2.21
C ARG A 81 -23.17 -13.78 3.08
N HIS A 82 -22.64 -14.91 3.50
CA HIS A 82 -21.43 -15.00 4.32
C HIS A 82 -20.39 -15.94 3.70
N SER A 83 -19.12 -15.58 3.84
CA SER A 83 -17.99 -16.43 3.50
C SER A 83 -16.94 -16.43 4.62
N ILE A 84 -16.22 -17.54 4.74
CA ILE A 84 -15.09 -17.68 5.66
C ILE A 84 -13.84 -17.78 4.79
N SER A 85 -12.82 -16.95 5.07
CA SER A 85 -11.52 -16.99 4.43
C SER A 85 -10.46 -17.35 5.46
N THR A 86 -9.83 -18.51 5.32
CA THR A 86 -8.83 -19.01 6.27
C THR A 86 -7.42 -18.56 5.87
N TRP A 87 -6.63 -18.13 6.84
CA TRP A 87 -5.20 -17.89 6.63
C TRP A 87 -4.48 -19.24 6.65
N GLU A 88 -4.19 -19.76 5.48
CA GLU A 88 -3.47 -21.02 5.27
C GLU A 88 -1.96 -20.87 5.37
N GLY A 89 -1.25 -22.01 5.52
CA GLY A 89 0.20 -22.10 5.52
C GLY A 89 0.86 -21.85 6.87
N GLN A 90 2.20 -21.92 6.87
CA GLN A 90 3.02 -21.79 8.07
C GLN A 90 2.97 -20.36 8.63
N LYS A 91 2.78 -20.24 9.94
CA LYS A 91 2.74 -18.96 10.64
C LYS A 91 4.15 -18.57 11.10
N PRO A 92 4.59 -17.32 10.96
CA PRO A 92 5.92 -16.91 11.40
C PRO A 92 6.03 -16.95 12.92
N ALA A 93 7.16 -17.40 13.42
CA ALA A 93 7.43 -17.44 14.87
C ALA A 93 7.64 -16.05 15.47
N ALA A 94 8.12 -15.07 14.68
CA ALA A 94 8.31 -13.68 15.09
C ALA A 94 7.45 -12.74 14.25
N GLY A 95 6.95 -11.65 14.85
CA GLY A 95 6.13 -10.68 14.14
C GLY A 95 4.74 -11.19 13.75
N LEU A 96 4.20 -12.20 14.45
CA LEU A 96 2.92 -12.84 14.15
C LEU A 96 1.77 -11.84 13.99
N SER A 97 1.68 -10.83 14.86
CA SER A 97 0.61 -9.82 14.78
C SER A 97 0.65 -9.00 13.49
N ALA A 98 1.86 -8.63 13.02
CA ALA A 98 2.02 -7.92 11.75
C ALA A 98 1.65 -8.82 10.57
N ALA A 99 2.13 -10.07 10.56
CA ALA A 99 1.83 -11.05 9.52
C ALA A 99 0.32 -11.39 9.47
N ALA A 100 -0.33 -11.54 10.62
CA ALA A 100 -1.77 -11.76 10.72
C ALA A 100 -2.55 -10.56 10.16
N ARG A 101 -2.10 -9.33 10.44
CA ARG A 101 -2.69 -8.12 9.88
C ARG A 101 -2.55 -8.07 8.35
N ASP A 102 -1.37 -8.39 7.82
CA ASP A 102 -1.13 -8.42 6.37
C ASP A 102 -1.97 -9.53 5.69
N ALA A 103 -2.02 -10.72 6.28
CA ALA A 103 -2.87 -11.81 5.81
C ALA A 103 -4.35 -11.40 5.80
N ARG A 104 -4.83 -10.76 6.87
CA ARG A 104 -6.21 -10.24 6.97
C ARG A 104 -6.56 -9.31 5.81
N TYR A 105 -5.74 -8.28 5.55
CA TYR A 105 -6.03 -7.35 4.46
C TYR A 105 -5.96 -8.00 3.10
N ARG A 106 -5.01 -8.90 2.86
CA ARG A 106 -4.92 -9.67 1.61
C ARG A 106 -6.18 -10.52 1.38
N LEU A 107 -6.65 -11.26 2.39
CA LEU A 107 -7.83 -12.10 2.29
C LEU A 107 -9.11 -11.27 2.13
N LEU A 108 -9.23 -10.14 2.83
CA LEU A 108 -10.34 -9.21 2.69
C LEU A 108 -10.37 -8.58 1.28
N SER A 109 -9.22 -8.18 0.74
CA SER A 109 -9.13 -7.64 -0.63
C SER A 109 -9.49 -8.69 -1.68
N LYS A 110 -9.10 -9.95 -1.46
CA LYS A 110 -9.48 -11.08 -2.33
C LYS A 110 -10.99 -11.29 -2.31
N ALA A 111 -11.60 -11.39 -1.13
CA ALA A 111 -13.05 -11.57 -1.00
C ALA A 111 -13.84 -10.40 -1.63
N ALA A 112 -13.35 -9.16 -1.45
CA ALA A 112 -13.97 -7.99 -2.08
C ALA A 112 -13.91 -8.06 -3.61
N HIS A 113 -12.78 -8.47 -4.16
CA HIS A 113 -12.60 -8.62 -5.61
C HIS A 113 -13.55 -9.69 -6.20
N GLU A 114 -13.66 -10.85 -5.55
CA GLU A 114 -14.54 -11.95 -5.97
C GLU A 114 -16.03 -11.55 -5.97
N LEU A 115 -16.39 -10.62 -5.10
CA LEU A 115 -17.76 -10.10 -4.95
C LEU A 115 -18.02 -8.82 -5.77
N GLY A 116 -17.01 -8.29 -6.46
CA GLY A 116 -17.12 -6.99 -7.13
C GLY A 116 -17.37 -5.82 -6.18
N ALA A 117 -17.01 -5.97 -4.90
CA ALA A 117 -17.22 -4.94 -3.88
C ALA A 117 -16.08 -3.91 -3.93
N THR A 118 -16.43 -2.63 -3.95
CA THR A 118 -15.49 -1.50 -3.85
C THR A 118 -15.46 -0.88 -2.45
N MET A 119 -16.35 -1.32 -1.56
CA MET A 119 -16.40 -0.89 -0.16
C MET A 119 -16.37 -2.09 0.78
N LEU A 120 -15.49 -1.99 1.79
CA LEU A 120 -15.33 -2.93 2.91
C LEU A 120 -15.56 -2.17 4.21
N PHE A 121 -16.43 -2.66 5.07
CA PHE A 121 -16.73 -2.06 6.36
C PHE A 121 -16.07 -2.82 7.51
N ALA A 122 -15.50 -2.09 8.50
CA ALA A 122 -14.91 -2.67 9.69
C ALA A 122 -15.39 -1.97 10.96
N GLY A 123 -15.65 -2.75 12.00
CA GLY A 123 -16.20 -2.31 13.28
C GLY A 123 -15.18 -1.67 14.23
N HIS A 124 -14.34 -0.75 13.75
CA HIS A 124 -13.43 0.00 14.61
C HIS A 124 -14.19 1.12 15.32
N THR A 125 -13.98 1.26 16.64
CA THR A 125 -14.71 2.14 17.55
C THR A 125 -13.89 3.37 17.98
N GLN A 126 -14.52 4.27 18.71
CA GLN A 126 -13.84 5.38 19.37
C GLN A 126 -12.81 4.89 20.40
N ASP A 127 -13.11 3.76 21.08
CA ASP A 127 -12.18 3.12 22.01
C ASP A 127 -10.91 2.63 21.28
N ASP A 128 -11.05 2.02 20.10
CA ASP A 128 -9.89 1.64 19.26
C ASP A 128 -9.07 2.84 18.81
N GLN A 129 -9.73 3.98 18.56
CA GLN A 129 -9.05 5.23 18.21
C GLN A 129 -8.22 5.73 19.38
N ALA A 130 -8.80 5.79 20.60
CA ALA A 130 -8.09 6.20 21.81
C ALA A 130 -6.91 5.26 22.12
N GLU A 131 -7.10 3.93 22.04
CA GLU A 131 -6.04 2.94 22.20
C GLU A 131 -4.89 3.19 21.21
N THR A 132 -5.23 3.39 19.92
CA THR A 132 -4.24 3.60 18.85
C THR A 132 -3.42 4.88 19.08
N VAL A 133 -4.08 5.97 19.43
CA VAL A 133 -3.42 7.26 19.68
C VAL A 133 -2.52 7.19 20.91
N THR A 134 -2.99 6.58 21.99
CA THR A 134 -2.19 6.41 23.21
C THR A 134 -0.93 5.59 22.96
N MET A 135 -1.03 4.48 22.24
CA MET A 135 0.13 3.64 21.87
C MET A 135 1.13 4.41 20.99
N ARG A 136 0.66 5.23 20.06
CA ARG A 136 1.50 6.02 19.15
C ARG A 136 2.15 7.20 19.87
N SER A 137 1.42 7.88 20.77
CA SER A 137 1.96 8.95 21.60
C SER A 137 3.17 8.48 22.43
N ALA A 138 3.11 7.27 22.97
CA ALA A 138 4.21 6.68 23.73
C ALA A 138 5.48 6.44 22.87
N ARG A 139 5.33 6.35 21.56
CA ARG A 139 6.43 6.17 20.59
C ARG A 139 6.87 7.47 19.92
N GLY A 140 6.25 8.60 20.23
CA GLY A 140 6.57 9.90 19.63
C GLY A 140 6.13 10.06 18.17
N GLU A 141 5.15 9.32 17.70
CA GLU A 141 4.69 9.35 16.30
C GLU A 141 3.88 10.60 15.96
N GLY A 142 4.48 11.59 15.27
CA GLY A 142 3.84 12.85 14.89
C GLY A 142 2.55 12.66 14.06
N ARG A 143 2.66 12.34 12.77
CA ARG A 143 1.49 12.15 11.88
C ARG A 143 0.61 10.96 12.28
N GLY A 144 1.16 9.97 12.96
CA GLY A 144 0.46 8.83 13.49
C GLY A 144 -0.57 9.17 14.56
N LEU A 145 -0.43 10.30 15.23
CA LEU A 145 -1.35 10.78 16.28
C LEU A 145 -2.77 11.09 15.76
N ALA A 146 -2.95 11.26 14.45
CA ALA A 146 -4.28 11.31 13.83
C ALA A 146 -5.09 10.00 13.99
N GLY A 147 -4.47 8.94 14.49
CA GLY A 147 -5.10 7.65 14.67
C GLY A 147 -5.46 6.97 13.34
N MET A 148 -6.62 6.30 13.32
CA MET A 148 -7.18 5.69 12.11
C MET A 148 -8.02 6.69 11.33
N SER A 149 -7.89 6.68 10.01
CA SER A 149 -8.78 7.48 9.14
C SER A 149 -10.16 6.83 9.02
N PRO A 150 -11.22 7.63 8.83
CA PRO A 150 -12.58 7.10 8.61
C PRO A 150 -12.69 6.23 7.36
N ALA A 151 -11.91 6.53 6.33
CA ALA A 151 -11.77 5.72 5.14
C ALA A 151 -10.29 5.52 4.77
N THR A 152 -9.97 4.36 4.20
CA THR A 152 -8.62 4.04 3.71
C THR A 152 -8.76 3.28 2.40
N LEU A 153 -8.14 3.78 1.33
CA LEU A 153 -8.08 3.07 0.06
C LEU A 153 -6.97 2.02 0.13
N LEU A 154 -7.31 0.78 -0.14
CA LEU A 154 -6.42 -0.37 -0.21
C LEU A 154 -6.13 -0.69 -1.68
N ASP A 155 -4.85 -0.86 -2.03
CA ASP A 155 -4.35 -1.24 -3.36
C ASP A 155 -4.96 -0.42 -4.53
N GLY A 156 -5.37 0.82 -4.26
CA GLY A 156 -5.97 1.73 -5.21
C GLY A 156 -7.42 1.41 -5.63
N ARG A 157 -8.08 0.42 -5.02
CA ARG A 157 -9.37 -0.13 -5.50
C ARG A 157 -10.44 -0.32 -4.44
N LEU A 158 -10.09 -0.67 -3.21
CA LEU A 158 -11.03 -1.05 -2.16
C LEU A 158 -11.04 -0.03 -1.03
N TRP A 159 -12.16 0.62 -0.80
CA TRP A 159 -12.34 1.52 0.33
C TRP A 159 -12.67 0.76 1.62
N LEU A 160 -11.77 0.77 2.58
CA LEU A 160 -12.00 0.29 3.94
C LEU A 160 -12.64 1.41 4.77
N MET A 161 -13.90 1.26 5.11
CA MET A 161 -14.73 2.21 5.83
C MET A 161 -14.80 1.89 7.32
N ARG A 162 -14.75 2.92 8.18
CA ARG A 162 -14.82 2.79 9.65
C ARG A 162 -15.86 3.77 10.22
N PRO A 163 -17.15 3.52 10.01
CA PRO A 163 -18.18 4.47 10.40
C PRO A 163 -18.35 4.60 11.92
N LEU A 164 -17.86 3.65 12.70
CA LEU A 164 -18.03 3.61 14.15
C LEU A 164 -16.88 4.28 14.92
N LEU A 165 -15.93 4.97 14.26
CA LEU A 165 -14.82 5.64 14.94
C LEU A 165 -15.22 6.75 15.92
N GLY A 166 -16.44 7.26 15.82
CA GLY A 166 -17.03 8.21 16.77
C GLY A 166 -17.95 7.56 17.82
N VAL A 167 -18.10 6.24 17.80
CA VAL A 167 -19.04 5.51 18.67
C VAL A 167 -18.28 4.73 19.73
N ARG A 168 -18.71 4.85 20.99
CA ARG A 168 -18.14 4.08 22.11
C ARG A 168 -18.52 2.61 22.00
N ARG A 169 -17.59 1.73 22.35
CA ARG A 169 -17.79 0.27 22.38
C ARG A 169 -18.99 -0.12 23.24
N GLU A 170 -19.16 0.54 24.40
CA GLU A 170 -20.27 0.25 25.30
C GLU A 170 -21.63 0.57 24.66
N ALA A 171 -21.75 1.67 23.92
CA ALA A 171 -22.99 2.01 23.20
C ALA A 171 -23.35 0.92 22.15
N LEU A 172 -22.35 0.31 21.51
CA LEU A 172 -22.59 -0.83 20.61
C LEU A 172 -23.06 -2.08 21.35
N ARG A 173 -22.46 -2.38 22.51
CA ARG A 173 -22.89 -3.49 23.35
C ARG A 173 -24.32 -3.29 23.87
N ASP A 174 -24.68 -2.07 24.26
CA ASP A 174 -26.05 -1.74 24.68
C ASP A 174 -27.06 -1.91 23.54
N HIS A 175 -26.67 -1.50 22.31
CA HIS A 175 -27.47 -1.75 21.12
C HIS A 175 -27.72 -3.25 20.90
N LEU A 176 -26.70 -4.09 21.04
CA LEU A 176 -26.84 -5.54 20.89
C LEU A 176 -27.71 -6.16 21.99
N ARG A 177 -27.50 -5.75 23.25
CA ARG A 177 -28.34 -6.23 24.41
C ARG A 177 -29.81 -5.90 24.20
N MET A 178 -30.12 -4.65 23.82
CA MET A 178 -31.48 -4.19 23.53
C MET A 178 -32.12 -4.92 22.35
N SER A 179 -31.30 -5.34 21.39
CA SER A 179 -31.74 -6.08 20.19
C SER A 179 -31.79 -7.59 20.41
N GLY A 180 -31.40 -8.12 21.58
CA GLY A 180 -31.33 -9.56 21.87
C GLY A 180 -30.28 -10.30 21.04
N ILE A 181 -29.24 -9.60 20.55
CA ILE A 181 -28.20 -10.15 19.68
C ILE A 181 -26.98 -10.55 20.52
N GLY A 182 -26.61 -11.83 20.46
CA GLY A 182 -25.41 -12.35 21.11
C GLY A 182 -24.12 -12.01 20.31
N TRP A 183 -22.97 -12.04 21.01
CA TRP A 183 -21.63 -11.93 20.42
C TRP A 183 -20.63 -12.75 21.22
N THR A 184 -19.42 -12.94 20.66
CA THR A 184 -18.32 -13.65 21.32
C THR A 184 -17.27 -12.63 21.79
N ASP A 185 -16.88 -12.69 23.06
CA ASP A 185 -15.73 -11.95 23.57
C ASP A 185 -14.49 -12.85 23.51
N ASP A 186 -13.44 -12.42 22.82
CA ASP A 186 -12.18 -13.15 22.70
C ASP A 186 -11.45 -13.12 24.07
N PRO A 187 -11.11 -14.27 24.67
CA PRO A 187 -10.39 -14.34 25.96
C PRO A 187 -9.05 -13.60 25.96
N THR A 188 -8.39 -13.48 24.81
CA THR A 188 -7.11 -12.74 24.70
C THR A 188 -7.27 -11.24 24.94
N ASN A 189 -8.49 -10.71 24.94
CA ASN A 189 -8.77 -9.31 25.27
C ASN A 189 -8.49 -8.95 26.74
N GLU A 190 -8.27 -9.93 27.62
CA GLU A 190 -7.97 -9.72 29.05
C GLU A 190 -6.48 -9.93 29.37
N ASP A 191 -5.71 -10.50 28.45
CA ASP A 191 -4.30 -10.80 28.66
C ASP A 191 -3.43 -9.53 28.67
N THR A 192 -2.91 -9.19 29.84
CA THR A 192 -2.08 -8.01 30.09
C THR A 192 -0.67 -8.10 29.52
N SER A 193 -0.25 -9.23 28.98
CA SER A 193 1.00 -9.34 28.24
C SER A 193 0.96 -8.46 26.99
N TYR A 194 -0.22 -8.26 26.40
CA TYR A 194 -0.42 -7.38 25.26
C TYR A 194 -0.45 -5.90 25.64
N GLU A 195 0.35 -5.08 24.95
CA GLU A 195 0.38 -3.61 25.14
C GLU A 195 -1.01 -2.98 25.08
N ARG A 196 -1.85 -3.42 24.13
CA ARG A 196 -3.19 -2.88 23.91
C ARG A 196 -4.12 -3.08 25.10
N VAL A 197 -4.00 -4.20 25.82
CA VAL A 197 -4.80 -4.48 27.03
C VAL A 197 -4.37 -3.57 28.17
N ARG A 198 -3.06 -3.31 28.33
CA ARG A 198 -2.55 -2.36 29.32
C ARG A 198 -3.02 -0.93 29.06
N VAL A 199 -3.00 -0.51 27.78
CA VAL A 199 -3.50 0.81 27.34
C VAL A 199 -5.01 0.93 27.60
N ARG A 200 -5.79 -0.10 27.33
CA ARG A 200 -7.23 -0.11 27.62
C ARG A 200 -7.54 0.13 29.10
N ARG A 201 -6.78 -0.52 30.01
CA ARG A 201 -6.91 -0.26 31.45
C ARG A 201 -6.61 1.19 31.84
N ARG A 202 -5.60 1.80 31.24
CA ARG A 202 -5.29 3.23 31.45
C ARG A 202 -6.41 4.14 30.93
N LEU A 203 -7.03 3.80 29.81
CA LEU A 203 -8.13 4.55 29.21
C LEU A 203 -9.48 4.32 29.90
N ALA A 204 -9.54 3.50 30.97
CA ALA A 204 -10.70 3.46 31.86
C ALA A 204 -10.89 4.77 32.63
N ASP A 205 -9.83 5.59 32.77
CA ASP A 205 -9.93 6.96 33.24
C ASP A 205 -10.58 7.84 32.15
N PRO A 206 -11.73 8.48 32.44
CA PRO A 206 -12.43 9.33 31.47
C PRO A 206 -11.60 10.51 30.97
N ALA A 207 -10.71 11.08 31.81
CA ALA A 207 -9.86 12.20 31.43
C ALA A 207 -8.80 11.76 30.42
N ALA A 208 -8.12 10.62 30.68
CA ALA A 208 -7.15 10.06 29.74
C ALA A 208 -7.79 9.68 28.39
N PHE A 209 -9.02 9.16 28.44
CA PHE A 209 -9.76 8.85 27.21
C PHE A 209 -10.09 10.11 26.40
N ALA A 210 -10.66 11.14 27.06
CA ALA A 210 -11.00 12.41 26.43
C ALA A 210 -9.76 13.10 25.81
N ASP A 211 -8.63 13.07 26.50
CA ASP A 211 -7.36 13.59 25.99
C ASP A 211 -6.88 12.85 24.76
N ALA A 212 -6.94 11.52 24.72
CA ALA A 212 -6.55 10.74 23.57
C ALA A 212 -7.41 11.08 22.33
N ILE A 213 -8.73 11.25 22.50
CA ILE A 213 -9.64 11.64 21.42
C ILE A 213 -9.39 13.08 20.96
N ARG A 214 -9.15 14.01 21.90
CA ARG A 214 -8.79 15.39 21.56
C ARG A 214 -7.50 15.45 20.74
N ILE A 215 -6.46 14.73 21.16
CA ILE A 215 -5.19 14.62 20.42
C ILE A 215 -5.43 14.06 19.02
N ALA A 216 -6.23 13.00 18.89
CA ALA A 216 -6.56 12.42 17.59
C ALA A 216 -7.21 13.45 16.66
N GLY A 217 -8.20 14.19 17.14
CA GLY A 217 -8.90 15.22 16.37
C GLY A 217 -8.00 16.36 15.91
N GLN A 218 -7.18 16.89 16.82
CA GLN A 218 -6.22 17.94 16.47
C GLN A 218 -5.17 17.48 15.47
N ALA A 219 -4.61 16.28 15.68
CA ALA A 219 -3.63 15.71 14.76
C ALA A 219 -4.22 15.36 13.37
N ALA A 220 -5.49 14.96 13.31
CA ALA A 220 -6.19 14.71 12.05
C ALA A 220 -6.35 16.01 11.25
N GLN A 221 -6.83 17.08 11.88
CA GLN A 221 -6.98 18.40 11.26
C GLN A 221 -5.64 18.94 10.75
N GLU A 222 -4.60 18.84 11.56
CA GLU A 222 -3.26 19.31 11.17
C GLU A 222 -2.69 18.46 10.02
N ARG A 223 -2.93 17.16 10.02
CA ARG A 223 -2.54 16.27 8.93
C ARG A 223 -3.20 16.62 7.60
N GLU A 224 -4.50 16.94 7.62
CA GLU A 224 -5.25 17.39 6.45
C GLU A 224 -4.74 18.75 5.97
N ARG A 225 -4.59 19.73 6.88
CA ARG A 225 -4.07 21.07 6.55
C ARG A 225 -2.68 21.00 5.89
N LEU A 226 -1.75 20.25 6.47
CA LEU A 226 -0.43 20.03 5.90
C LEU A 226 -0.50 19.25 4.59
N GLY A 227 -1.45 18.33 4.48
CA GLY A 227 -1.70 17.57 3.25
C GLY A 227 -2.11 18.48 2.09
N GLU A 228 -3.04 19.40 2.31
CA GLU A 228 -3.49 20.37 1.31
C GLU A 228 -2.37 21.37 0.91
N ALA A 229 -1.64 21.88 1.90
CA ALA A 229 -0.51 22.76 1.64
C ALA A 229 0.60 22.05 0.83
N ALA A 230 0.92 20.79 1.18
CA ALA A 230 1.86 19.97 0.43
C ALA A 230 1.36 19.65 -0.99
N ALA A 231 0.06 19.38 -1.15
CA ALA A 231 -0.55 19.15 -2.47
C ALA A 231 -0.41 20.38 -3.38
N SER A 232 -0.61 21.58 -2.84
CA SER A 232 -0.41 22.83 -3.56
C SER A 232 1.04 23.01 -4.03
N LEU A 233 2.02 22.64 -3.18
CA LEU A 233 3.44 22.65 -3.57
C LEU A 233 3.75 21.60 -4.63
N ILE A 234 3.23 20.39 -4.48
CA ILE A 234 3.42 19.30 -5.46
C ILE A 234 2.82 19.67 -6.82
N ALA A 235 1.71 20.40 -6.83
CA ALA A 235 1.09 20.87 -8.08
C ALA A 235 1.97 21.86 -8.88
N THR A 236 2.98 22.48 -8.27
CA THR A 236 4.00 23.29 -8.97
C THR A 236 5.14 22.46 -9.56
N ALA A 237 5.24 21.20 -9.16
CA ALA A 237 6.24 20.28 -9.70
C ALA A 237 5.76 19.70 -11.04
N VAL A 238 6.71 19.37 -11.89
CA VAL A 238 6.46 18.73 -13.18
C VAL A 238 7.30 17.46 -13.32
N SER A 239 6.81 16.53 -14.13
CA SER A 239 7.56 15.34 -14.54
C SER A 239 7.94 15.48 -16.02
N PRO A 240 9.12 16.05 -16.35
CA PRO A 240 9.52 16.26 -17.75
C PRO A 240 9.59 14.95 -18.54
N LEU A 241 9.88 13.86 -17.85
CA LEU A 241 9.81 12.50 -18.38
C LEU A 241 9.51 11.54 -17.21
N PRO A 242 8.96 10.35 -17.44
CA PRO A 242 8.70 9.39 -16.39
C PRO A 242 9.93 9.17 -15.49
N GLY A 243 9.74 9.22 -14.17
CA GLY A 243 10.81 8.99 -13.19
C GLY A 243 11.80 10.16 -13.00
N LEU A 244 11.61 11.30 -13.64
CA LEU A 244 12.31 12.56 -13.35
C LEU A 244 11.30 13.61 -12.90
N ILE A 245 11.44 14.10 -11.69
CA ILE A 245 10.60 15.16 -11.12
C ILE A 245 11.42 16.45 -11.05
N ARG A 246 10.85 17.57 -11.45
CA ARG A 246 11.41 18.91 -11.30
C ARG A 246 10.48 19.78 -10.47
N ILE A 247 11.02 20.48 -9.50
CA ILE A 247 10.29 21.50 -8.72
C ILE A 247 11.18 22.74 -8.57
N GLU A 248 10.56 23.92 -8.58
CA GLU A 248 11.29 25.18 -8.38
C GLU A 248 11.75 25.30 -6.92
N ALA A 249 13.04 25.66 -6.71
CA ALA A 249 13.61 25.76 -5.38
C ALA A 249 12.86 26.79 -4.51
N ASN A 250 12.47 27.92 -5.07
CA ASN A 250 11.75 28.97 -4.35
C ASN A 250 10.39 28.49 -3.83
N ALA A 251 9.69 27.60 -4.54
CA ALA A 251 8.43 27.07 -4.08
C ALA A 251 8.56 26.37 -2.72
N LEU A 252 9.63 25.61 -2.51
CA LEU A 252 9.89 24.94 -1.22
C LEU A 252 10.49 25.88 -0.17
N LEU A 253 11.34 26.85 -0.59
CA LEU A 253 12.04 27.74 0.34
C LEU A 253 11.17 28.86 0.93
N THR A 254 10.11 29.26 0.21
CA THR A 254 9.17 30.31 0.66
C THR A 254 7.90 29.75 1.32
N ALA A 255 7.67 28.45 1.20
CA ALA A 255 6.50 27.79 1.80
C ALA A 255 6.63 27.65 3.33
N GLU A 256 5.50 27.40 3.98
CA GLU A 256 5.49 26.96 5.37
C GLU A 256 6.39 25.73 5.54
N ARG A 257 7.28 25.77 6.56
CA ARG A 257 8.30 24.73 6.77
C ARG A 257 7.71 23.32 6.84
N GLY A 258 6.60 23.11 7.56
CA GLY A 258 5.93 21.82 7.69
C GLY A 258 5.44 21.29 6.34
N ALA A 259 4.82 22.17 5.54
CA ALA A 259 4.33 21.84 4.21
C ALA A 259 5.48 21.53 3.23
N ALA A 260 6.57 22.32 3.26
CA ALA A 260 7.73 22.10 2.40
C ALA A 260 8.42 20.76 2.72
N VAL A 261 8.61 20.45 4.01
CA VAL A 261 9.18 19.18 4.47
C VAL A 261 8.29 18.02 4.04
N TYR A 262 6.98 18.12 4.23
CA TYR A 262 6.06 17.05 3.88
C TYR A 262 5.99 16.86 2.35
N ALA A 263 5.90 17.92 1.57
CA ALA A 263 5.93 17.84 0.10
C ALA A 263 7.23 17.18 -0.40
N LEU A 264 8.39 17.58 0.14
CA LEU A 264 9.67 16.98 -0.26
C LEU A 264 9.79 15.52 0.15
N ARG A 265 9.25 15.11 1.33
CA ARG A 265 9.18 13.70 1.75
C ARG A 265 8.39 12.87 0.74
N LEU A 266 7.25 13.38 0.29
CA LEU A 266 6.37 12.72 -0.69
C LEU A 266 7.04 12.62 -2.07
N LEU A 267 7.66 13.69 -2.55
CA LEU A 267 8.38 13.71 -3.83
C LEU A 267 9.58 12.75 -3.83
N LEU A 268 10.36 12.71 -2.74
CA LEU A 268 11.46 11.77 -2.56
C LEU A 268 10.98 10.31 -2.57
N ALA A 269 9.94 10.00 -1.80
CA ALA A 269 9.39 8.66 -1.75
C ALA A 269 8.81 8.21 -3.10
N THR A 270 8.15 9.13 -3.82
CA THR A 270 7.59 8.86 -5.16
C THR A 270 8.70 8.60 -6.19
N ALA A 271 9.72 9.44 -6.24
CA ALA A 271 10.85 9.26 -7.16
C ALA A 271 11.66 7.99 -6.84
N GLY A 272 11.81 7.64 -5.56
CA GLY A 272 12.56 6.49 -5.08
C GLY A 272 11.77 5.17 -5.10
N GLY A 273 10.45 5.21 -5.29
CA GLY A 273 9.61 4.01 -5.25
C GLY A 273 9.49 3.41 -3.85
N THR A 274 9.41 4.25 -2.79
CA THR A 274 9.31 3.75 -1.42
C THR A 274 7.92 3.97 -0.85
N GLY A 275 7.33 2.91 -0.26
CA GLY A 275 6.04 3.01 0.42
C GLY A 275 6.11 3.75 1.75
N GLN A 276 7.32 3.94 2.29
CA GLN A 276 7.56 4.67 3.53
C GLN A 276 8.15 6.04 3.21
N LEU A 277 7.68 7.06 3.94
CA LEU A 277 8.25 8.40 3.84
C LEU A 277 9.63 8.43 4.49
N PRO A 278 10.61 9.14 3.91
CA PRO A 278 11.90 9.36 4.54
C PRO A 278 11.74 10.09 5.89
N ASP A 279 12.73 9.93 6.75
CA ASP A 279 12.78 10.55 8.07
C ASP A 279 12.59 12.07 7.99
N GLU A 280 11.72 12.60 8.84
CA GLU A 280 11.32 14.00 8.82
C GLU A 280 12.46 14.94 9.12
N THR A 281 13.26 14.62 10.12
CA THR A 281 14.40 15.44 10.56
C THR A 281 15.44 15.56 9.44
N ARG A 282 15.74 14.43 8.77
CA ARG A 282 16.66 14.41 7.62
C ARG A 282 16.16 15.25 6.46
N VAL A 283 14.86 15.18 6.16
CA VAL A 283 14.27 15.98 5.09
C VAL A 283 14.19 17.46 5.48
N ALA A 284 13.89 17.78 6.74
CA ALA A 284 13.93 19.16 7.22
C ALA A 284 15.33 19.78 7.07
N ALA A 285 16.38 19.05 7.44
CA ALA A 285 17.76 19.48 7.21
C ALA A 285 18.07 19.63 5.71
N LEU A 286 17.53 18.77 4.87
CA LEU A 286 17.70 18.86 3.41
C LEU A 286 17.00 20.10 2.83
N VAL A 287 15.81 20.47 3.31
CA VAL A 287 15.10 21.70 2.91
C VAL A 287 15.96 22.95 3.22
N GLU A 288 16.57 23.02 4.40
CA GLU A 288 17.46 24.14 4.74
C GLU A 288 18.67 24.24 3.77
N ARG A 289 19.21 23.10 3.37
CA ARG A 289 20.34 23.03 2.41
C ARG A 289 19.93 23.33 0.96
N LEU A 290 18.65 23.40 0.65
CA LEU A 290 18.22 23.82 -0.69
C LEU A 290 18.64 25.26 -1.05
N ARG A 291 19.13 26.05 -0.10
CA ARG A 291 19.75 27.37 -0.36
C ARG A 291 21.11 27.25 -1.04
N GLU A 292 21.79 26.11 -0.92
CA GLU A 292 23.09 25.87 -1.54
C GLU A 292 22.93 25.76 -3.07
N PRO A 293 23.67 26.51 -3.90
CA PRO A 293 23.42 26.60 -5.34
C PRO A 293 23.74 25.31 -6.12
N ALA A 294 24.55 24.43 -5.56
CA ALA A 294 25.01 23.19 -6.20
C ALA A 294 24.83 21.98 -5.27
N LEU A 295 23.65 21.85 -4.66
CA LEU A 295 23.34 20.73 -3.75
C LEU A 295 23.16 19.43 -4.55
N ARG A 296 23.82 18.36 -4.10
CA ARG A 296 23.52 16.99 -4.48
C ARG A 296 23.38 16.14 -3.21
N ALA A 297 22.31 15.38 -3.11
CA ALA A 297 22.02 14.51 -1.97
C ALA A 297 21.30 13.24 -2.41
N SER A 298 21.43 12.19 -1.60
CA SER A 298 20.68 10.93 -1.79
C SER A 298 19.90 10.60 -0.54
N LEU A 299 18.61 10.33 -0.70
CA LEU A 299 17.71 9.92 0.38
C LEU A 299 16.54 9.11 -0.18
N SER A 300 16.12 8.07 0.51
CA SER A 300 14.96 7.25 0.12
C SER A 300 15.07 6.71 -1.32
N ARG A 301 16.22 6.15 -1.70
CA ARG A 301 16.53 5.64 -3.04
C ARG A 301 16.46 6.72 -4.14
N THR A 302 16.44 7.99 -3.77
CA THR A 302 16.32 9.13 -4.69
C THR A 302 17.57 9.98 -4.65
N THR A 303 18.10 10.32 -5.82
CA THR A 303 19.08 11.40 -5.97
C THR A 303 18.34 12.72 -6.17
N LEU A 304 18.63 13.70 -5.31
CA LEU A 304 18.21 15.09 -5.44
C LEU A 304 19.39 15.92 -5.93
N GLU A 305 19.19 16.69 -7.00
CA GLU A 305 20.18 17.62 -7.52
C GLU A 305 19.56 19.01 -7.71
N ARG A 306 20.16 20.04 -7.08
CA ARG A 306 19.81 21.44 -7.35
C ARG A 306 20.66 21.95 -8.51
N ARG A 307 20.00 22.52 -9.52
CA ARG A 307 20.62 23.14 -10.69
C ARG A 307 19.97 24.49 -10.96
N LYS A 308 20.51 25.26 -11.92
CA LYS A 308 19.98 26.59 -12.32
C LYS A 308 18.49 26.55 -12.68
N GLY A 309 18.01 25.44 -13.23
CA GLY A 309 16.60 25.26 -13.64
C GLY A 309 15.67 24.63 -12.57
N GLY A 310 16.09 24.53 -11.30
CA GLY A 310 15.28 23.97 -10.23
C GLY A 310 15.92 22.78 -9.50
N ILE A 311 15.12 22.08 -8.73
CA ILE A 311 15.48 20.85 -8.01
C ILE A 311 14.98 19.67 -8.83
N TYR A 312 15.86 18.73 -9.10
CA TYR A 312 15.58 17.50 -9.84
C TYR A 312 15.69 16.29 -8.94
N LEU A 313 14.67 15.43 -8.98
CA LEU A 313 14.59 14.17 -8.22
C LEU A 313 14.47 13.02 -9.19
N ARG A 314 15.28 11.99 -9.01
CA ARG A 314 15.23 10.77 -9.81
C ARG A 314 15.63 9.55 -8.99
N ARG A 315 15.21 8.37 -9.43
CA ARG A 315 15.63 7.11 -8.85
C ARG A 315 17.15 6.92 -8.93
N GLU A 316 17.77 6.45 -7.85
CA GLU A 316 19.15 5.96 -7.88
C GLU A 316 19.27 4.70 -8.74
N ALA A 317 20.39 4.55 -9.45
CA ALA A 317 20.64 3.35 -10.25
C ALA A 317 20.92 2.10 -9.36
N ARG A 318 21.32 2.30 -8.09
CA ARG A 318 21.62 1.21 -7.17
C ARG A 318 20.37 0.57 -6.60
N GLY A 319 20.39 -0.78 -6.46
CA GLY A 319 19.29 -1.53 -5.84
C GLY A 319 18.00 -1.47 -6.66
N LEU A 320 18.11 -1.47 -7.97
CA LEU A 320 16.98 -1.75 -8.86
C LEU A 320 16.62 -3.24 -8.78
N PRO A 321 15.37 -3.61 -9.09
CA PRO A 321 14.98 -5.02 -9.14
C PRO A 321 15.82 -5.81 -10.13
N GLU A 322 16.15 -7.05 -9.76
CA GLU A 322 16.76 -7.99 -10.69
C GLU A 322 15.76 -8.40 -11.78
N PRO A 323 16.22 -8.82 -12.97
CA PRO A 323 15.36 -9.32 -14.02
C PRO A 323 14.50 -10.50 -13.51
N HIS A 324 13.21 -10.45 -13.75
CA HIS A 324 12.27 -11.52 -13.37
C HIS A 324 11.10 -11.60 -14.34
N VAL A 325 10.38 -12.74 -14.29
CA VAL A 325 9.15 -12.90 -15.07
C VAL A 325 8.11 -11.93 -14.55
N ALA A 326 7.63 -11.07 -15.43
CA ALA A 326 6.67 -10.03 -15.09
C ALA A 326 5.30 -10.62 -14.73
N VAL A 327 4.68 -10.08 -13.69
CA VAL A 327 3.34 -10.44 -13.22
C VAL A 327 2.38 -9.30 -13.48
N ASP A 328 1.25 -9.59 -14.12
CA ASP A 328 0.24 -8.57 -14.42
C ASP A 328 -0.30 -7.93 -13.13
N GLY A 329 -0.36 -6.61 -13.09
CA GLY A 329 -0.78 -5.84 -11.92
C GLY A 329 0.29 -5.64 -10.84
N GLU A 330 1.49 -6.24 -10.95
CA GLU A 330 2.56 -6.00 -9.98
C GLU A 330 3.01 -4.53 -9.98
N ILE A 331 3.53 -4.08 -8.83
CA ILE A 331 4.15 -2.76 -8.72
C ILE A 331 5.67 -2.92 -8.79
N TRP A 332 6.23 -2.72 -9.98
CA TRP A 332 7.66 -2.83 -10.24
C TRP A 332 8.43 -1.65 -9.63
N ASP A 333 9.52 -1.95 -8.92
CA ASP A 333 10.38 -0.99 -8.21
C ASP A 333 9.61 0.01 -7.32
N GLY A 334 8.36 -0.29 -6.96
CA GLY A 334 7.48 0.60 -6.20
C GLY A 334 6.98 1.83 -6.99
N ARG A 335 7.31 1.95 -8.28
CA ARG A 335 7.04 3.15 -9.10
C ARG A 335 6.08 2.93 -10.24
N TYR A 336 5.92 1.72 -10.74
CA TYR A 336 5.12 1.43 -11.93
C TYR A 336 4.25 0.21 -11.72
N ARG A 337 2.96 0.33 -11.98
CA ARG A 337 2.04 -0.82 -12.09
C ARG A 337 2.13 -1.38 -13.50
N LEU A 338 2.47 -2.65 -13.63
CA LEU A 338 2.61 -3.34 -14.91
C LEU A 338 1.28 -3.93 -15.35
N GLY A 339 1.03 -3.95 -16.66
CA GLY A 339 -0.14 -4.58 -17.27
C GLY A 339 0.13 -5.07 -18.70
N ASN A 340 -0.61 -6.11 -19.12
CA ASN A 340 -0.52 -6.74 -20.43
C ASN A 340 0.89 -7.29 -20.77
N ILE A 341 1.50 -8.04 -19.84
CA ILE A 341 2.93 -8.40 -19.88
C ILE A 341 3.21 -9.89 -19.75
N GLU A 342 2.21 -10.76 -19.85
CA GLU A 342 2.38 -12.21 -19.66
C GLU A 342 3.53 -12.81 -20.49
N GLY A 343 4.37 -13.62 -19.83
CA GLY A 343 5.45 -14.39 -20.44
C GLY A 343 6.68 -13.58 -20.86
N THR A 344 6.81 -12.33 -20.36
CA THR A 344 7.97 -11.48 -20.60
C THR A 344 8.84 -11.32 -19.34
N ILE A 345 10.11 -11.00 -19.51
CA ILE A 345 11.00 -10.64 -18.42
C ILE A 345 10.97 -9.11 -18.28
N VAL A 346 10.74 -8.62 -17.07
CA VAL A 346 10.89 -7.19 -16.74
C VAL A 346 12.26 -6.95 -16.11
N ALA A 347 12.94 -5.91 -16.56
CA ALA A 347 14.23 -5.48 -16.04
C ALA A 347 14.38 -3.95 -16.18
N PRO A 348 15.36 -3.32 -15.50
CA PRO A 348 15.72 -1.94 -15.78
C PRO A 348 16.17 -1.77 -17.23
N LEU A 349 15.78 -0.67 -17.89
CA LEU A 349 16.18 -0.35 -19.27
C LEU A 349 17.71 -0.28 -19.45
N GLY A 350 18.42 0.12 -18.41
CA GLY A 350 19.87 0.21 -18.43
C GLY A 350 20.41 1.42 -19.20
N THR A 351 21.69 1.69 -19.02
CA THR A 351 22.36 2.89 -19.60
C THR A 351 22.53 2.81 -21.11
N SER A 352 22.69 1.59 -21.66
CA SER A 352 22.86 1.36 -23.10
C SER A 352 21.65 1.81 -23.92
N HIS A 353 20.44 1.55 -23.43
CA HIS A 353 19.20 1.89 -24.12
C HIS A 353 18.63 3.28 -23.75
N ALA A 354 19.07 3.85 -22.63
CA ALA A 354 18.57 5.11 -22.10
C ALA A 354 18.88 6.33 -23.01
N ALA A 355 19.93 6.28 -23.82
CA ALA A 355 20.34 7.41 -24.67
C ALA A 355 19.27 7.77 -25.73
N GLY A 356 18.65 6.78 -26.34
CA GLY A 356 17.55 6.97 -27.29
C GLY A 356 16.30 7.57 -26.64
N ALA A 357 15.93 7.04 -25.47
CA ALA A 357 14.77 7.48 -24.72
C ALA A 357 14.87 8.93 -24.21
N ALA A 358 16.10 9.40 -23.91
CA ALA A 358 16.34 10.74 -23.39
C ALA A 358 16.38 11.85 -24.45
N ARG A 359 16.57 11.51 -25.73
CA ARG A 359 16.70 12.53 -26.83
C ARG A 359 15.39 13.26 -27.12
N ALA A 360 14.27 12.71 -26.76
CA ALA A 360 12.94 13.26 -27.05
C ALA A 360 12.47 14.34 -26.06
N VAL A 361 13.30 14.73 -25.07
CA VAL A 361 12.86 15.61 -23.98
C VAL A 361 13.64 16.93 -24.00
N ALA A 362 12.96 17.99 -24.43
CA ALA A 362 13.58 19.34 -24.52
C ALA A 362 13.78 20.02 -23.14
N ASP A 363 12.94 19.71 -22.16
CA ASP A 363 12.84 20.45 -20.89
C ASP A 363 13.65 19.85 -19.72
N ALA A 364 14.54 18.90 -19.98
CA ALA A 364 15.39 18.31 -18.96
C ALA A 364 16.86 18.29 -19.35
N PRO A 365 17.79 18.49 -18.38
CA PRO A 365 19.22 18.32 -18.66
C PRO A 365 19.49 16.90 -19.18
N PRO A 366 20.17 16.73 -20.35
CA PRO A 366 20.31 15.45 -21.03
C PRO A 366 20.93 14.32 -20.15
N ALA A 367 21.86 14.71 -19.27
CA ALA A 367 22.48 13.75 -18.34
C ALA A 367 21.47 13.22 -17.30
N LEU A 368 20.57 14.08 -16.78
CA LEU A 368 19.54 13.69 -15.83
C LEU A 368 18.45 12.86 -16.52
N ALA A 369 18.05 13.25 -17.73
CA ALA A 369 17.10 12.49 -18.54
C ALA A 369 17.61 11.07 -18.82
N ARG A 370 18.86 10.89 -19.24
CA ARG A 370 19.48 9.56 -19.43
C ARG A 370 19.53 8.75 -18.14
N ALA A 371 19.93 9.39 -17.04
CA ALA A 371 20.02 8.70 -15.76
C ALA A 371 18.64 8.27 -15.23
N ALA A 372 17.59 9.04 -15.44
CA ALA A 372 16.23 8.67 -15.11
C ALA A 372 15.72 7.53 -16.01
N ALA A 373 15.88 7.65 -17.32
CA ALA A 373 15.48 6.65 -18.29
C ALA A 373 16.13 5.28 -18.06
N ALA A 374 17.40 5.25 -17.64
CA ALA A 374 18.09 3.99 -17.32
C ALA A 374 17.42 3.16 -16.22
N THR A 375 16.58 3.77 -15.41
CA THR A 375 15.86 3.13 -14.31
C THR A 375 14.39 2.79 -14.66
N TRP A 376 13.97 2.89 -15.92
CA TRP A 376 12.61 2.54 -16.32
C TRP A 376 12.42 1.04 -16.46
N PRO A 377 11.19 0.52 -16.30
CA PRO A 377 10.90 -0.84 -16.68
C PRO A 377 11.00 -1.03 -18.19
N ALA A 378 11.65 -2.10 -18.60
CA ALA A 378 11.70 -2.54 -19.97
C ALA A 378 11.40 -4.03 -20.04
N LEU A 379 10.80 -4.48 -21.13
CA LEU A 379 10.51 -5.88 -21.38
C LEU A 379 11.59 -6.50 -22.26
N PHE A 380 11.96 -7.72 -21.90
CA PHE A 380 12.94 -8.53 -22.60
C PHE A 380 12.34 -9.90 -22.94
N ARG A 381 12.74 -10.45 -24.08
CA ARG A 381 12.50 -11.86 -24.42
C ARG A 381 13.83 -12.45 -24.85
N SER A 382 14.31 -13.43 -24.12
CA SER A 382 15.71 -13.84 -24.19
C SER A 382 16.62 -12.62 -23.89
N ASP A 383 17.58 -12.29 -24.70
CA ASP A 383 18.44 -11.12 -24.51
C ASP A 383 18.02 -9.90 -25.36
N GLU A 384 16.91 -10.01 -26.09
CA GLU A 384 16.40 -8.94 -26.93
C GLU A 384 15.48 -8.00 -26.13
N CYS A 385 15.79 -6.70 -26.12
CA CYS A 385 14.92 -5.67 -25.57
C CYS A 385 13.73 -5.46 -26.50
N LEU A 386 12.55 -5.94 -26.12
CA LEU A 386 11.32 -5.81 -26.89
C LEU A 386 10.77 -4.38 -26.90
N GLY A 387 11.21 -3.56 -25.98
CA GLY A 387 10.82 -2.17 -25.90
C GLY A 387 10.66 -1.66 -24.47
N ARG A 388 10.57 -0.35 -24.39
CA ARG A 388 10.21 0.37 -23.17
C ARG A 388 8.71 0.22 -22.92
N ILE A 389 8.33 -0.03 -21.67
CA ILE A 389 6.94 0.03 -21.27
C ILE A 389 6.63 1.48 -20.91
N ASP A 390 5.88 2.18 -21.75
CA ASP A 390 5.41 3.54 -21.47
C ASP A 390 3.89 3.66 -21.58
N GLY A 391 3.34 4.46 -20.68
CA GLY A 391 1.91 4.79 -20.67
C GLY A 391 1.52 5.86 -21.70
N GLN A 392 2.44 6.31 -22.57
CA GLN A 392 2.15 7.28 -23.64
C GLN A 392 2.52 6.70 -24.99
N ALA A 393 1.58 6.81 -25.94
CA ALA A 393 1.71 6.36 -27.30
C ALA A 393 2.90 7.03 -28.05
N ASP A 394 3.50 6.21 -28.92
CA ASP A 394 4.37 6.61 -30.03
C ASP A 394 5.73 7.26 -29.73
N VAL A 395 6.68 6.47 -29.22
CA VAL A 395 8.07 6.66 -29.61
C VAL A 395 8.52 5.38 -30.34
N LYS A 396 8.58 5.43 -31.67
CA LYS A 396 9.23 4.41 -32.49
C LYS A 396 10.69 4.31 -32.05
N LEU A 397 11.09 3.18 -31.50
CA LEU A 397 12.50 2.86 -31.31
C LEU A 397 13.17 2.84 -32.70
N PRO A 398 14.37 3.40 -32.85
CA PRO A 398 15.16 3.14 -34.05
C PRO A 398 15.43 1.64 -34.15
N PRO A 399 15.52 1.08 -35.37
CA PRO A 399 15.82 -0.33 -35.57
C PRO A 399 17.14 -0.67 -34.86
N PRO A 400 17.31 -1.92 -34.38
CA PRO A 400 18.52 -2.37 -33.71
C PRO A 400 19.71 -2.08 -34.62
N LEU A 401 20.77 -1.51 -34.06
CA LEU A 401 22.03 -1.32 -34.77
C LEU A 401 22.53 -2.71 -35.17
N THR A 402 22.51 -3.02 -36.44
CA THR A 402 23.15 -4.18 -37.02
C THR A 402 24.59 -4.26 -36.52
N PRO A 403 25.03 -5.40 -35.96
CA PRO A 403 26.44 -5.56 -35.62
C PRO A 403 27.28 -5.36 -36.85
N PRO A 404 28.46 -4.70 -36.74
CA PRO A 404 29.34 -4.53 -37.87
C PRO A 404 29.70 -5.91 -38.43
N HIS A 405 29.50 -6.09 -39.74
CA HIS A 405 29.96 -7.26 -40.47
C HIS A 405 31.46 -7.42 -40.19
N LYS A 406 31.88 -8.53 -39.58
CA LYS A 406 33.26 -8.98 -39.57
C LYS A 406 33.64 -9.29 -41.00
N GLY A 407 34.49 -8.42 -41.57
CA GLY A 407 35.21 -8.73 -42.78
C GLY A 407 36.12 -9.94 -42.57
N GLU A 408 36.09 -10.83 -43.51
CA GLU A 408 36.98 -11.97 -43.63
C GLU A 408 38.45 -11.54 -43.60
N GLY A 409 39.24 -12.04 -42.71
CA GLY A 409 40.67 -11.88 -42.65
C GLY A 409 41.24 -12.88 -41.65
N GLY A 410 41.66 -14.04 -42.15
CA GLY A 410 42.27 -15.11 -41.37
C GLY A 410 43.59 -14.69 -40.78
N ALA A 411 43.88 -15.14 -39.57
CA ALA A 411 45.19 -15.62 -39.09
C ALA A 411 45.03 -16.31 -37.75
N ASP A 412 45.45 -17.52 -37.76
CA ASP A 412 45.76 -18.42 -36.70
C ASP A 412 46.70 -17.79 -35.64
N VAL A 413 46.43 -17.95 -34.34
CA VAL A 413 47.42 -18.21 -33.29
C VAL A 413 46.68 -18.56 -31.97
N SER A 414 46.98 -19.77 -31.47
CA SER A 414 46.81 -20.28 -30.13
C SER A 414 47.34 -19.34 -29.03
N GLU A 415 46.64 -19.21 -27.96
CA GLU A 415 47.13 -19.30 -26.58
C GLU A 415 46.05 -18.90 -25.56
N SER A 416 45.73 -19.85 -24.66
CA SER A 416 45.08 -19.57 -23.40
C SER A 416 46.06 -18.93 -22.41
N PRO A 417 45.57 -18.18 -21.47
CA PRO A 417 45.95 -18.43 -20.08
C PRO A 417 44.76 -18.51 -19.12
N SER A 418 44.74 -19.62 -18.45
CA SER A 418 44.13 -19.83 -17.14
C SER A 418 44.76 -18.93 -16.07
N HIS A 419 43.99 -18.77 -14.98
CA HIS A 419 44.31 -18.27 -13.64
C HIS A 419 43.84 -16.86 -13.32
N LEU A 420 42.87 -16.81 -12.41
CA LEU A 420 42.99 -16.34 -11.01
C LEU A 420 41.59 -16.07 -10.40
N TRP A 421 41.14 -17.00 -9.59
CA TRP A 421 40.38 -16.69 -8.38
C TRP A 421 40.70 -17.77 -7.33
N GLY A 422 41.51 -17.36 -6.37
CA GLY A 422 41.90 -18.13 -5.23
C GLY A 422 40.77 -18.28 -4.22
N GLY A 423 40.72 -19.48 -3.66
CA GLY A 423 39.75 -19.94 -2.71
C GLY A 423 39.94 -19.43 -1.28
N VAL A 424 38.89 -19.56 -0.51
CA VAL A 424 38.96 -19.72 0.96
C VAL A 424 38.28 -21.02 1.33
N ARG A 425 39.03 -21.83 2.04
CA ARG A 425 38.66 -23.15 2.60
C ARG A 425 37.88 -22.97 3.89
N GLY A 426 37.03 -23.94 4.21
CA GLY A 426 36.58 -24.14 5.59
C GLY A 426 35.53 -25.22 5.77
N GLY A 427 35.94 -26.45 6.11
CA GLY A 427 35.30 -27.27 7.11
C GLY A 427 34.26 -28.29 6.65
N GLY A 428 34.74 -29.50 6.33
CA GLY A 428 33.91 -30.69 6.20
C GLY A 428 33.57 -31.29 7.58
N ILE A 429 32.38 -31.87 7.69
CA ILE A 429 32.11 -32.99 8.59
C ILE A 429 31.36 -34.06 7.79
N ASN A 430 31.94 -35.21 7.77
CA ASN A 430 31.52 -36.46 7.14
C ASN A 430 30.82 -37.31 8.21
N ILE A 431 29.62 -37.84 7.95
CA ILE A 431 29.13 -39.09 8.54
C ILE A 431 28.00 -39.65 7.63
N GLY A 432 28.18 -40.79 7.03
CA GLY A 432 27.54 -42.05 7.34
C GLY A 432 26.61 -42.50 6.20
N GLU A 433 27.08 -43.53 5.51
CA GLU A 433 26.34 -44.36 4.56
C GLU A 433 25.14 -45.05 5.23
N GLY A 434 24.00 -45.09 4.50
CA GLY A 434 22.85 -45.92 4.82
C GLY A 434 22.08 -46.23 3.55
N ASP A 435 22.34 -47.42 3.04
CA ASP A 435 21.71 -48.10 1.90
C ASP A 435 20.19 -48.28 2.13
N GLY A 436 19.36 -48.12 1.10
CA GLY A 436 17.92 -48.38 1.22
C GLY A 436 17.12 -48.02 -0.06
N THR A 437 17.20 -48.88 -1.04
CA THR A 437 16.21 -49.26 -2.09
C THR A 437 15.08 -48.30 -2.42
N ALA A 438 15.01 -48.03 -3.72
CA ALA A 438 14.01 -47.34 -4.48
C ALA A 438 12.58 -47.90 -4.29
N GLU A 439 11.60 -46.99 -4.12
CA GLU A 439 10.28 -47.15 -4.70
C GLU A 439 9.87 -45.80 -5.32
N ASP A 440 9.70 -45.87 -6.60
CA ASP A 440 9.18 -44.85 -7.49
C ASP A 440 7.70 -44.58 -7.11
N SER A 441 7.42 -43.40 -6.57
CA SER A 441 6.04 -42.89 -6.47
C SER A 441 5.99 -41.48 -7.08
N GLU A 442 5.46 -41.42 -8.27
CA GLU A 442 5.09 -40.21 -8.99
C GLU A 442 4.35 -39.21 -8.07
N ARG A 443 4.99 -38.09 -7.76
CA ARG A 443 4.31 -36.93 -7.22
C ARG A 443 3.59 -36.21 -8.37
N PRO A 444 2.27 -35.95 -8.27
CA PRO A 444 1.62 -35.09 -9.22
C PRO A 444 2.15 -33.66 -9.07
N PRO A 445 2.26 -32.91 -10.19
CA PRO A 445 2.71 -31.52 -10.15
C PRO A 445 1.75 -30.69 -9.30
N ALA A 446 2.30 -29.81 -8.47
CA ALA A 446 1.55 -28.86 -7.67
C ALA A 446 0.59 -28.09 -8.55
N SER A 447 -0.72 -28.32 -8.35
CA SER A 447 -1.78 -27.58 -8.99
C SER A 447 -1.69 -26.13 -8.56
N VAL A 448 -1.24 -25.28 -9.46
CA VAL A 448 -1.41 -23.83 -9.38
C VAL A 448 -2.92 -23.58 -9.38
N ILE A 449 -3.46 -23.24 -8.21
CA ILE A 449 -4.86 -22.83 -8.08
C ILE A 449 -5.04 -21.59 -8.94
N GLY A 450 -5.73 -21.76 -10.08
CA GLY A 450 -5.96 -20.71 -11.05
C GLY A 450 -6.80 -19.58 -10.46
N LEU A 451 -6.20 -18.40 -10.42
CA LEU A 451 -6.95 -17.14 -10.40
C LEU A 451 -7.86 -17.12 -11.66
N PRO A 452 -9.11 -16.65 -11.57
CA PRO A 452 -9.96 -16.53 -12.74
C PRO A 452 -9.23 -15.66 -13.78
N ARG A 453 -8.98 -16.24 -14.95
CA ARG A 453 -8.40 -15.56 -16.09
C ARG A 453 -9.37 -14.47 -16.52
N ILE A 454 -9.00 -13.20 -16.29
CA ILE A 454 -9.54 -12.11 -17.10
C ILE A 454 -9.02 -12.41 -18.51
N PRO A 455 -9.88 -12.57 -19.53
CA PRO A 455 -9.40 -12.81 -20.88
C PRO A 455 -8.44 -11.68 -21.27
N PRO A 456 -7.26 -11.99 -21.81
CA PRO A 456 -6.32 -10.95 -22.22
C PRO A 456 -7.00 -10.12 -23.30
N SER A 457 -7.33 -8.87 -22.99
CA SER A 457 -7.56 -7.89 -24.03
C SER A 457 -6.25 -7.79 -24.81
N PRO A 458 -6.24 -7.84 -26.15
CA PRO A 458 -5.03 -7.66 -26.93
C PRO A 458 -4.56 -6.20 -26.81
N GLY A 459 -3.94 -5.88 -25.69
CA GLY A 459 -3.40 -4.57 -25.37
C GLY A 459 -1.87 -4.58 -25.42
N ARG A 460 -1.29 -3.43 -25.77
CA ARG A 460 0.14 -3.24 -25.67
C ARG A 460 0.58 -3.30 -24.17
N PRO A 461 1.78 -3.81 -23.87
CA PRO A 461 2.36 -3.73 -22.54
C PRO A 461 2.33 -2.30 -22.01
N VAL A 462 1.90 -2.13 -20.77
CA VAL A 462 1.81 -0.81 -20.13
C VAL A 462 2.52 -0.81 -18.78
N ALA A 463 3.12 0.34 -18.43
CA ALA A 463 3.63 0.62 -17.10
C ALA A 463 3.07 1.98 -16.64
N VAL A 464 2.08 1.93 -15.78
CA VAL A 464 1.43 3.13 -15.25
C VAL A 464 2.18 3.60 -14.00
N PRO A 465 2.66 4.87 -13.96
CA PRO A 465 3.29 5.41 -12.76
C PRO A 465 2.36 5.37 -11.55
N VAL A 466 2.90 5.04 -10.37
CA VAL A 466 2.15 5.03 -9.12
C VAL A 466 2.78 5.97 -8.09
N ALA A 467 1.96 6.65 -7.31
CA ALA A 467 2.41 7.43 -6.16
C ALA A 467 2.82 6.47 -5.03
N ALA A 468 4.08 6.05 -5.02
CA ALA A 468 4.62 4.99 -4.18
C ALA A 468 4.20 5.04 -2.71
N PRO A 469 4.19 6.21 -2.01
CA PRO A 469 3.77 6.29 -0.61
C PRO A 469 2.32 5.85 -0.38
N PHE A 470 1.48 5.90 -1.42
CA PHE A 470 0.05 5.65 -1.36
C PHE A 470 -0.41 4.45 -2.20
N ALA A 471 0.51 3.76 -2.85
CA ALA A 471 0.19 2.70 -3.80
C ALA A 471 -0.56 1.51 -3.18
N ARG A 472 -0.26 1.18 -1.92
CA ARG A 472 -0.92 0.07 -1.19
C ARG A 472 -1.95 0.54 -0.19
N ILE A 473 -1.69 1.64 0.52
CA ILE A 473 -2.52 2.13 1.61
C ILE A 473 -2.59 3.65 1.51
N LEU A 474 -3.78 4.20 1.26
CA LEU A 474 -4.02 5.63 1.21
C LEU A 474 -5.12 6.01 2.21
N PRO A 475 -4.76 6.55 3.38
CA PRO A 475 -5.72 7.13 4.31
C PRO A 475 -6.45 8.34 3.70
N SER A 476 -7.73 8.52 4.00
CA SER A 476 -8.50 9.67 3.48
C SER A 476 -7.91 11.04 3.83
N PHE A 477 -7.18 11.15 4.92
CA PHE A 477 -6.40 12.35 5.30
C PHE A 477 -5.38 12.79 4.24
N ASP A 478 -4.90 11.87 3.41
CA ASP A 478 -3.80 12.09 2.45
C ASP A 478 -4.29 12.10 0.99
N LEU A 479 -5.59 12.22 0.75
CA LEU A 479 -6.17 12.23 -0.61
C LEU A 479 -5.67 13.41 -1.46
N ALA A 480 -5.57 14.60 -0.88
CA ALA A 480 -5.10 15.78 -1.61
C ALA A 480 -3.66 15.59 -2.15
N PRO A 481 -2.66 15.26 -1.33
CA PRO A 481 -1.31 15.03 -1.84
C PRO A 481 -1.20 13.80 -2.75
N ALA A 482 -1.98 12.73 -2.51
CA ALA A 482 -1.98 11.56 -3.39
C ALA A 482 -2.46 11.91 -4.80
N ARG A 483 -3.54 12.69 -4.93
CA ARG A 483 -4.06 13.17 -6.20
C ARG A 483 -3.07 14.11 -6.91
N ALA A 484 -2.42 15.02 -6.15
CA ALA A 484 -1.41 15.91 -6.70
C ALA A 484 -0.21 15.13 -7.28
N LEU A 485 0.29 14.13 -6.55
CA LEU A 485 1.36 13.24 -7.01
C LEU A 485 0.94 12.48 -8.27
N SER A 486 -0.23 11.82 -8.25
CA SER A 486 -0.71 11.04 -9.41
C SER A 486 -0.83 11.90 -10.66
N ARG A 487 -1.39 13.12 -10.56
CA ARG A 487 -1.45 14.06 -11.69
C ARG A 487 -0.06 14.46 -12.19
N MET A 488 0.85 14.78 -11.28
CA MET A 488 2.22 15.22 -11.63
C MET A 488 3.00 14.14 -12.39
N ILE A 489 2.89 12.85 -11.94
CA ILE A 489 3.62 11.74 -12.58
C ILE A 489 2.87 11.11 -13.76
N GLY A 490 1.66 11.54 -14.09
CA GLY A 490 0.80 10.91 -15.10
C GLY A 490 0.28 9.53 -14.68
N GLY A 491 0.12 9.32 -13.37
CA GLY A 491 -0.40 8.07 -12.80
C GLY A 491 -1.91 8.05 -12.66
N GLU A 492 -2.45 6.88 -12.31
CA GLU A 492 -3.87 6.69 -12.04
C GLU A 492 -4.31 7.50 -10.82
N LEU A 493 -5.41 8.25 -10.97
CA LEU A 493 -5.98 9.01 -9.86
C LEU A 493 -6.68 8.09 -8.87
N PRO A 494 -6.51 8.30 -7.55
CA PRO A 494 -7.34 7.61 -6.56
C PRO A 494 -8.82 7.85 -6.83
N PRO A 495 -9.67 6.81 -6.77
CA PRO A 495 -11.11 6.95 -6.93
C PRO A 495 -11.67 7.93 -5.89
N PRO A 496 -12.82 8.57 -6.17
CA PRO A 496 -13.49 9.41 -5.20
C PRO A 496 -13.69 8.67 -3.87
N SER A 497 -13.50 9.39 -2.75
CA SER A 497 -13.85 8.81 -1.45
C SER A 497 -15.37 8.64 -1.38
N PRO A 498 -15.87 7.45 -0.98
CA PRO A 498 -17.30 7.27 -0.73
C PRO A 498 -17.77 8.00 0.54
N TYR A 499 -16.88 8.69 1.25
CA TYR A 499 -17.18 9.46 2.44
C TYR A 499 -17.27 10.95 2.08
N ALA A 500 -18.45 11.54 2.20
CA ALA A 500 -18.66 12.98 2.03
C ALA A 500 -18.28 13.70 3.33
N GLY A 501 -17.09 14.25 3.37
CA GLY A 501 -16.51 14.94 4.53
C GLY A 501 -15.32 14.19 5.11
N HIS A 502 -14.18 14.87 5.17
CA HIS A 502 -12.94 14.30 5.74
C HIS A 502 -12.92 14.29 7.27
N SER A 503 -13.87 14.96 7.91
CA SER A 503 -13.99 15.01 9.36
C SER A 503 -14.72 13.77 9.86
N ALA A 504 -14.14 13.12 10.88
CA ALA A 504 -14.88 12.15 11.69
C ALA A 504 -16.27 12.73 12.05
N PRO A 505 -17.34 11.91 12.09
CA PRO A 505 -18.63 12.43 12.51
C PRO A 505 -18.46 13.19 13.82
N ARG A 506 -18.87 14.45 13.82
CA ARG A 506 -18.87 15.25 15.05
C ARG A 506 -19.82 14.57 16.02
N PRO A 507 -19.43 14.43 17.30
CA PRO A 507 -20.24 13.77 18.32
C PRO A 507 -21.65 14.38 18.45
#